data_e83f9d416ea53f5363c0ded317f67eda
#
_entry.id   e83f9d416ea53f5363c0ded317f67eda
#
_cell.length_a   1.000
_cell.length_b   1.000
_cell.length_c   1.000
_cell.angle_alpha   90.00
_cell.angle_beta   90.00
_cell.angle_gamma   90.00
#
_symmetry.space_group_name_H-M   'P 1'
#
loop_
_entity.id
_entity.type
_entity.pdbx_description
1 polymer ?
#
loop_
_entity_poly.entity_id
_entity_poly.type
_entity_poly.pdbx_seq_one_letter_code
_entity_poly.pdbx_strand_id
1 'polypeptide(L)'
;MSADVRTVLPDPELALLASCLTQGSAAYYEAMEHVTAEDLTRASHRALWRAIGRLADSGTRPDAHVVWEALGEDRTFLDEAGGAAYLVSLSQVDMIRGNTGAYAKQVHERAVRSRLRQLLVDAVQSIDEGVVDVDGLQEQVFRLAESRDQACTFDDALGEVMAELDQPADADMMPFPWFEIQHWTRGLRPGRLYLLAGESGHGKTAAALSICDNILAAGRSILYINLEMERRELVLRLAQLHGYDADKHYARHRDLDTNPLFKLGNTLKAARRRSWIKHVERVAQMPALIRRYRPDLLVIDHIGLLEAEGRSPYERVSNNSRALKMLAKRYQLPVLCLCQLSRNTTGGPPVTLDRLRDSGRIGEDSDVVLFVWRERNDKGELMPTGRFVVAKSRMGRQGAFDFEFSGETQKFVPRGAR
;
A
#
# COMPACT_ATOMS: atom_id res chain seq x y z
N MET A 1 39.54 28.36 41.73
CA MET A 1 38.80 28.81 40.52
C MET A 1 38.75 27.62 39.57
N SER A 2 37.68 26.84 39.63
CA SER A 2 37.45 25.71 38.73
C SER A 2 36.65 26.25 37.55
N ALA A 3 37.28 26.31 36.40
CA ALA A 3 36.60 26.68 35.16
C ALA A 3 35.73 25.48 34.73
N ASP A 4 34.46 25.73 34.75
CA ASP A 4 33.41 24.81 34.30
C ASP A 4 33.51 24.72 32.75
N VAL A 5 34.37 23.82 32.27
CA VAL A 5 34.47 23.51 30.83
C VAL A 5 33.23 22.66 30.50
N ARG A 6 32.09 23.30 30.23
CA ARG A 6 30.99 22.68 29.52
C ARG A 6 31.50 22.37 28.13
N THR A 7 31.93 21.15 27.90
CA THR A 7 32.20 20.60 26.57
C THR A 7 30.88 20.60 25.82
N VAL A 8 30.61 21.65 25.05
CA VAL A 8 29.45 21.70 24.15
C VAL A 8 29.75 20.70 23.05
N LEU A 9 29.00 19.61 23.00
CA LEU A 9 29.09 18.63 21.91
C LEU A 9 28.88 19.37 20.56
N PRO A 10 29.70 19.09 19.54
CA PRO A 10 29.59 19.72 18.26
C PRO A 10 28.20 19.46 17.66
N ASP A 11 27.66 20.44 16.92
CA ASP A 11 26.40 20.30 16.18
C ASP A 11 26.50 19.05 15.28
N PRO A 12 25.52 18.14 15.30
CA PRO A 12 25.55 16.94 14.47
C PRO A 12 25.77 17.19 12.98
N GLU A 13 25.28 18.32 12.42
CA GLU A 13 25.56 18.69 11.02
C GLU A 13 27.04 18.99 10.80
N LEU A 14 27.67 19.69 11.74
CA LEU A 14 29.11 19.99 11.66
C LEU A 14 29.95 18.71 11.78
N ALA A 15 29.58 17.82 12.72
CA ALA A 15 30.29 16.56 12.92
C ALA A 15 30.13 15.63 11.68
N LEU A 16 28.97 15.63 11.07
CA LEU A 16 28.70 14.87 9.86
C LEU A 16 29.53 15.35 8.68
N LEU A 17 29.50 16.65 8.38
CA LEU A 17 30.28 17.24 7.28
C LEU A 17 31.79 17.10 7.51
N ALA A 18 32.25 17.31 8.75
CA ALA A 18 33.64 17.08 9.15
C ALA A 18 34.08 15.62 8.92
N SER A 19 33.19 14.66 9.23
CA SER A 19 33.43 13.24 8.96
C SER A 19 33.64 13.00 7.46
N CYS A 20 32.74 13.53 6.59
CA CYS A 20 32.86 13.36 5.15
C CYS A 20 34.13 14.01 4.58
N LEU A 21 34.54 15.18 5.09
CA LEU A 21 35.75 15.88 4.65
C LEU A 21 37.05 15.17 5.09
N THR A 22 37.07 14.52 6.26
CA THR A 22 38.26 13.91 6.83
C THR A 22 38.39 12.43 6.49
N GLN A 23 37.32 11.68 6.49
CA GLN A 23 37.29 10.24 6.20
C GLN A 23 37.03 9.94 4.71
N GLY A 24 36.53 10.92 3.94
CA GLY A 24 36.35 10.82 2.50
C GLY A 24 35.05 10.14 2.07
N SER A 25 35.04 9.59 0.86
CA SER A 25 33.83 9.06 0.20
C SER A 25 33.16 7.93 1.00
N ALA A 26 33.88 7.12 1.73
CA ALA A 26 33.29 6.05 2.55
C ALA A 26 32.37 6.61 3.63
N ALA A 27 32.73 7.69 4.30
CA ALA A 27 31.89 8.36 5.28
C ALA A 27 30.66 9.00 4.62
N TYR A 28 30.79 9.54 3.41
CA TYR A 28 29.66 10.07 2.66
C TYR A 28 28.65 8.97 2.32
N TYR A 29 29.12 7.81 1.81
CA TYR A 29 28.24 6.70 1.47
C TYR A 29 27.55 6.08 2.70
N GLU A 30 28.24 5.99 3.84
CA GLU A 30 27.60 5.58 5.10
C GLU A 30 26.52 6.59 5.54
N ALA A 31 26.80 7.89 5.40
CA ALA A 31 25.88 8.93 5.82
C ALA A 31 24.65 9.07 4.91
N MET A 32 24.80 8.91 3.59
CA MET A 32 23.71 9.06 2.63
C MET A 32 22.62 7.99 2.79
N GLU A 33 22.89 6.88 3.48
CA GLU A 33 21.85 5.92 3.87
C GLU A 33 20.81 6.52 4.82
N HIS A 34 21.16 7.61 5.52
CA HIS A 34 20.30 8.20 6.55
C HIS A 34 19.93 9.66 6.31
N VAL A 35 20.70 10.40 5.51
CA VAL A 35 20.60 11.85 5.34
C VAL A 35 20.56 12.22 3.86
N THR A 36 19.69 13.15 3.53
CA THR A 36 19.66 13.83 2.23
C THR A 36 20.10 15.29 2.39
N ALA A 37 20.37 15.99 1.27
CA ALA A 37 20.70 17.41 1.31
C ALA A 37 19.61 18.26 2.01
N GLU A 38 18.36 17.87 1.88
CA GLU A 38 17.18 18.55 2.42
C GLU A 38 17.06 18.41 3.95
N ASP A 39 17.78 17.46 4.56
CA ASP A 39 17.81 17.29 6.01
C ASP A 39 18.75 18.30 6.70
N LEU A 40 19.66 18.91 5.94
CA LEU A 40 20.58 19.92 6.44
C LEU A 40 19.91 21.29 6.54
N THR A 41 20.12 21.94 7.67
CA THR A 41 19.42 23.19 8.00
C THR A 41 19.91 24.37 7.17
N ARG A 42 21.25 24.51 7.01
CA ARG A 42 21.88 25.67 6.35
C ARG A 42 22.03 25.45 4.86
N ALA A 43 21.81 26.51 4.07
CA ALA A 43 22.06 26.46 2.63
C ALA A 43 23.52 26.11 2.29
N SER A 44 24.48 26.65 3.05
CA SER A 44 25.89 26.30 2.95
C SER A 44 26.16 24.81 3.16
N HIS A 45 25.53 24.18 4.15
CA HIS A 45 25.69 22.75 4.41
C HIS A 45 25.07 21.90 3.29
N ARG A 46 23.93 22.29 2.75
CA ARG A 46 23.33 21.63 1.58
C ARG A 46 24.21 21.70 0.34
N ALA A 47 24.83 22.86 0.09
CA ALA A 47 25.79 23.04 -1.01
C ALA A 47 27.01 22.14 -0.83
N LEU A 48 27.58 22.11 0.39
CA LEU A 48 28.71 21.22 0.73
C LEU A 48 28.36 19.75 0.53
N TRP A 49 27.23 19.31 1.04
CA TRP A 49 26.74 17.93 0.89
C TRP A 49 26.67 17.50 -0.56
N ARG A 50 26.05 18.35 -1.42
CA ARG A 50 25.96 18.07 -2.86
C ARG A 50 27.32 18.06 -3.55
N ALA A 51 28.24 18.95 -3.16
CA ALA A 51 29.59 18.97 -3.73
C ALA A 51 30.38 17.71 -3.32
N ILE A 52 30.30 17.31 -2.05
CA ILE A 52 30.90 16.06 -1.54
C ILE A 52 30.35 14.85 -2.30
N GLY A 53 29.04 14.80 -2.55
CA GLY A 53 28.41 13.72 -3.31
C GLY A 53 28.93 13.63 -4.73
N ARG A 54 28.96 14.76 -5.47
CA ARG A 54 29.53 14.79 -6.84
C ARG A 54 30.95 14.27 -6.90
N LEU A 55 31.80 14.63 -5.92
CA LEU A 55 33.17 14.16 -5.85
C LEU A 55 33.24 12.66 -5.53
N ALA A 56 32.45 12.19 -4.57
CA ALA A 56 32.40 10.79 -4.23
C ALA A 56 31.97 9.93 -5.43
N ASP A 57 30.96 10.36 -6.18
CA ASP A 57 30.46 9.66 -7.36
C ASP A 57 31.48 9.66 -8.53
N SER A 58 32.33 10.69 -8.63
CA SER A 58 33.44 10.73 -9.58
C SER A 58 34.67 9.93 -9.16
N GLY A 59 34.63 9.29 -7.99
CA GLY A 59 35.78 8.57 -7.43
C GLY A 59 36.87 9.50 -6.83
N THR A 60 36.58 10.79 -6.72
CA THR A 60 37.51 11.76 -6.16
C THR A 60 37.31 11.86 -4.64
N ARG A 61 38.39 11.75 -3.85
CA ARG A 61 38.30 11.90 -2.41
C ARG A 61 37.91 13.34 -2.04
N PRO A 62 36.81 13.59 -1.34
CA PRO A 62 36.46 14.92 -0.87
C PRO A 62 37.39 15.34 0.28
N ASP A 63 38.10 16.44 0.09
CA ASP A 63 38.79 17.20 1.12
C ASP A 63 38.42 18.68 0.99
N ALA A 64 38.81 19.49 1.95
CA ALA A 64 38.43 20.89 2.01
C ALA A 64 38.79 21.68 0.74
N HIS A 65 39.97 21.40 0.12
CA HIS A 65 40.43 22.09 -1.08
C HIS A 65 39.63 21.65 -2.32
N VAL A 66 39.51 20.34 -2.52
CA VAL A 66 38.81 19.78 -3.68
C VAL A 66 37.33 20.11 -3.63
N VAL A 67 36.71 20.10 -2.44
CA VAL A 67 35.30 20.49 -2.25
C VAL A 67 35.10 21.97 -2.54
N TRP A 68 36.04 22.85 -2.15
CA TRP A 68 36.00 24.27 -2.49
C TRP A 68 35.99 24.50 -4.00
N GLU A 69 36.82 23.80 -4.75
CA GLU A 69 36.83 23.89 -6.24
C GLU A 69 35.57 23.30 -6.84
N ALA A 70 35.03 22.21 -6.30
CA ALA A 70 33.81 21.54 -6.79
C ALA A 70 32.51 22.31 -6.53
N LEU A 71 32.52 23.31 -5.62
CA LEU A 71 31.34 24.14 -5.32
C LEU A 71 30.96 25.03 -6.52
N GLY A 72 31.93 25.50 -7.34
CA GLY A 72 31.62 26.36 -8.48
C GLY A 72 30.81 27.60 -8.08
N GLU A 73 29.62 27.76 -8.70
CA GLU A 73 28.68 28.88 -8.41
C GLU A 73 28.07 28.77 -7.00
N ASP A 74 28.00 27.59 -6.40
CA ASP A 74 27.47 27.36 -5.05
C ASP A 74 28.39 27.95 -3.96
N ARG A 75 29.57 28.51 -4.30
CA ARG A 75 30.47 29.19 -3.35
C ARG A 75 29.80 30.35 -2.64
N THR A 76 28.87 31.04 -3.28
CA THR A 76 28.12 32.16 -2.69
C THR A 76 27.40 31.77 -1.40
N PHE A 77 26.94 30.53 -1.28
CA PHE A 77 26.33 30.04 -0.05
C PHE A 77 27.32 29.88 1.12
N LEU A 78 28.63 29.75 0.83
CA LEU A 78 29.66 29.65 1.84
C LEU A 78 30.24 31.01 2.21
N ASP A 79 30.16 32.01 1.39
CA ASP A 79 30.69 33.34 1.66
C ASP A 79 30.06 33.95 2.93
N GLU A 80 28.76 33.75 3.12
CA GLU A 80 28.04 34.15 4.34
C GLU A 80 28.47 33.38 5.59
N ALA A 81 29.01 32.15 5.40
CA ALA A 81 29.48 31.28 6.49
C ALA A 81 30.99 31.46 6.80
N GLY A 82 31.70 32.29 6.02
CA GLY A 82 33.14 32.51 6.17
C GLY A 82 34.01 31.93 5.06
N GLY A 83 33.46 31.53 3.94
CA GLY A 83 34.14 31.10 2.72
C GLY A 83 35.04 29.88 2.92
N ALA A 84 36.24 29.90 2.27
CA ALA A 84 37.19 28.79 2.37
C ALA A 84 37.68 28.53 3.79
N ALA A 85 37.77 29.59 4.64
CA ALA A 85 38.18 29.43 6.04
C ALA A 85 37.19 28.58 6.84
N TYR A 86 35.91 28.67 6.51
CA TYR A 86 34.86 27.83 7.11
C TYR A 86 35.08 26.34 6.80
N LEU A 87 35.42 26.00 5.54
CA LEU A 87 35.73 24.60 5.17
C LEU A 87 36.93 24.06 5.93
N VAL A 88 37.98 24.87 6.09
CA VAL A 88 39.14 24.49 6.88
C VAL A 88 38.76 24.28 8.35
N SER A 89 37.94 25.15 8.91
CA SER A 89 37.44 24.99 10.29
C SER A 89 36.59 23.74 10.48
N LEU A 90 35.79 23.37 9.49
CA LEU A 90 35.00 22.12 9.50
C LEU A 90 35.92 20.88 9.56
N SER A 91 37.02 20.87 8.81
CA SER A 91 37.97 19.75 8.84
C SER A 91 38.72 19.62 10.18
N GLN A 92 38.66 20.64 11.04
CA GLN A 92 39.27 20.66 12.37
C GLN A 92 38.28 20.37 13.50
N VAL A 93 36.99 20.16 13.18
CA VAL A 93 35.96 19.79 14.18
C VAL A 93 36.35 18.46 14.82
N ASP A 94 36.42 18.46 16.16
CA ASP A 94 36.71 17.26 16.94
C ASP A 94 35.51 16.30 16.83
N MET A 95 35.77 15.12 16.30
CA MET A 95 34.73 14.09 16.05
C MET A 95 35.28 12.69 16.31
N ILE A 96 34.42 11.78 16.69
CA ILE A 96 34.79 10.38 16.86
C ILE A 96 34.73 9.69 15.49
N ARG A 97 35.89 9.21 15.02
CA ARG A 97 35.97 8.44 13.78
C ARG A 97 35.12 7.16 13.88
N GLY A 98 34.40 6.85 12.82
CA GLY A 98 33.48 5.68 12.77
C GLY A 98 32.07 5.94 13.30
N ASN A 99 31.73 7.17 13.75
CA ASN A 99 30.41 7.53 14.20
C ASN A 99 29.58 8.29 13.14
N THR A 100 29.97 8.25 11.86
CA THR A 100 29.33 9.00 10.78
C THR A 100 27.85 8.66 10.67
N GLY A 101 27.50 7.39 10.68
CA GLY A 101 26.08 6.94 10.63
C GLY A 101 25.28 7.41 11.85
N ALA A 102 25.89 7.52 13.04
CA ALA A 102 25.20 8.06 14.21
C ALA A 102 24.93 9.56 14.08
N TYR A 103 25.89 10.34 13.55
CA TYR A 103 25.68 11.76 13.27
C TYR A 103 24.61 11.96 12.20
N ALA A 104 24.63 11.16 11.13
CA ALA A 104 23.64 11.19 10.07
C ALA A 104 22.21 10.93 10.61
N LYS A 105 22.04 9.93 11.47
CA LYS A 105 20.75 9.65 12.15
C LYS A 105 20.26 10.82 12.97
N GLN A 106 21.13 11.46 13.75
CA GLN A 106 20.78 12.63 14.57
C GLN A 106 20.38 13.83 13.71
N VAL A 107 21.07 14.09 12.59
CA VAL A 107 20.72 15.14 11.62
C VAL A 107 19.33 14.87 11.05
N HIS A 108 19.08 13.66 10.57
CA HIS A 108 17.77 13.26 10.04
C HIS A 108 16.64 13.40 11.07
N GLU A 109 16.83 12.90 12.29
CA GLU A 109 15.82 13.02 13.35
C GLU A 109 15.52 14.48 13.70
N ARG A 110 16.54 15.36 13.68
CA ARG A 110 16.37 16.80 13.88
C ARG A 110 15.57 17.43 12.73
N ALA A 111 15.87 17.05 11.50
CA ALA A 111 15.16 17.53 10.31
C ALA A 111 13.69 17.11 10.32
N VAL A 112 13.39 15.85 10.62
CA VAL A 112 12.02 15.34 10.76
C VAL A 112 11.26 16.08 11.86
N ARG A 113 11.89 16.31 13.03
CA ARG A 113 11.29 17.11 14.12
C ARG A 113 10.99 18.54 13.69
N SER A 114 11.90 19.18 12.94
CA SER A 114 11.73 20.54 12.45
C SER A 114 10.58 20.64 11.45
N ARG A 115 10.52 19.71 10.46
CA ARG A 115 9.43 19.62 9.47
C ARG A 115 8.09 19.36 10.13
N LEU A 116 8.04 18.46 11.11
CA LEU A 116 6.82 18.16 11.87
C LEU A 116 6.34 19.41 12.64
N ARG A 117 7.28 20.15 13.27
CA ARG A 117 6.95 21.40 13.96
C ARG A 117 6.37 22.44 13.00
N GLN A 118 6.99 22.64 11.83
CA GLN A 118 6.50 23.57 10.83
C GLN A 118 5.10 23.19 10.35
N LEU A 119 4.91 21.91 10.03
CA LEU A 119 3.62 21.38 9.59
C LEU A 119 2.51 21.59 10.63
N LEU A 120 2.83 21.45 11.92
CA LEU A 120 1.86 21.73 13.00
C LEU A 120 1.57 23.22 13.14
N VAL A 121 2.56 24.10 12.95
CA VAL A 121 2.36 25.55 12.95
C VAL A 121 1.46 25.97 11.79
N ASP A 122 1.73 25.47 10.58
CA ASP A 122 0.94 25.76 9.38
C ASP A 122 -0.50 25.26 9.53
N ALA A 123 -0.68 24.08 10.16
CA ALA A 123 -1.99 23.53 10.45
C ALA A 123 -2.77 24.38 11.46
N VAL A 124 -2.13 24.87 12.52
CA VAL A 124 -2.77 25.80 13.48
C VAL A 124 -3.21 27.08 12.78
N GLN A 125 -2.34 27.67 11.96
CA GLN A 125 -2.68 28.87 11.21
C GLN A 125 -3.87 28.64 10.27
N SER A 126 -3.90 27.51 9.54
CA SER A 126 -5.03 27.17 8.65
C SER A 126 -6.35 27.02 9.43
N ILE A 127 -6.31 26.46 10.64
CA ILE A 127 -7.48 26.33 11.53
C ILE A 127 -7.96 27.74 11.95
N ASP A 128 -7.05 28.63 12.31
CA ASP A 128 -7.38 30.03 12.71
C ASP A 128 -7.98 30.80 11.53
N GLU A 129 -7.60 30.51 10.30
CA GLU A 129 -8.16 31.04 9.05
C GLU A 129 -9.50 30.37 8.65
N GLY A 130 -9.98 29.38 9.41
CA GLY A 130 -11.24 28.67 9.18
C GLY A 130 -11.14 27.51 8.18
N VAL A 131 -9.95 27.14 7.77
CA VAL A 131 -9.70 25.98 6.86
C VAL A 131 -9.27 24.78 7.69
N VAL A 132 -10.07 23.69 7.67
CA VAL A 132 -9.76 22.46 8.41
C VAL A 132 -9.58 21.31 7.41
N ASP A 133 -8.34 21.06 7.00
CA ASP A 133 -7.96 19.90 6.17
C ASP A 133 -7.28 18.83 7.03
N VAL A 134 -8.07 18.01 7.73
CA VAL A 134 -7.59 16.93 8.58
C VAL A 134 -6.93 15.81 7.74
N ASP A 135 -7.48 15.52 6.57
CA ASP A 135 -6.99 14.44 5.70
C ASP A 135 -5.64 14.81 5.08
N GLY A 136 -5.49 16.06 4.60
CA GLY A 136 -4.22 16.58 4.09
C GLY A 136 -3.13 16.63 5.16
N LEU A 137 -3.47 17.07 6.38
CA LEU A 137 -2.52 17.06 7.50
C LEU A 137 -2.07 15.64 7.85
N GLN A 138 -3.00 14.67 7.91
CA GLN A 138 -2.66 13.27 8.16
C GLN A 138 -1.73 12.71 7.10
N GLU A 139 -1.97 13.01 5.82
CA GLU A 139 -1.12 12.57 4.71
C GLU A 139 0.29 13.15 4.81
N GLN A 140 0.43 14.44 5.15
CA GLN A 140 1.72 15.10 5.29
C GLN A 140 2.52 14.55 6.49
N VAL A 141 1.87 14.34 7.64
CA VAL A 141 2.51 13.69 8.81
C VAL A 141 2.97 12.28 8.44
N PHE A 142 2.18 11.56 7.68
CA PHE A 142 2.50 10.21 7.28
C PHE A 142 3.70 10.17 6.31
N ARG A 143 3.77 11.06 5.32
CA ARG A 143 4.93 11.20 4.43
C ARG A 143 6.22 11.48 5.19
N LEU A 144 6.16 12.29 6.24
CA LEU A 144 7.32 12.54 7.12
C LEU A 144 7.76 11.28 7.88
N ALA A 145 6.83 10.40 8.23
CA ALA A 145 7.14 9.13 8.89
C ALA A 145 7.67 8.06 7.92
N GLU A 146 7.28 8.12 6.64
CA GLU A 146 7.69 7.16 5.59
C GLU A 146 9.04 7.47 4.92
N SER A 147 9.67 8.60 5.21
CA SER A 147 10.96 8.99 4.59
C SER A 147 12.13 8.02 4.91
N ARG A 148 11.81 6.84 5.46
CA ARG A 148 12.70 5.69 5.70
C ARG A 148 12.45 4.56 4.69
N ASP A 149 12.55 4.84 3.40
CA ASP A 149 12.83 3.77 2.44
C ASP A 149 14.35 3.51 2.51
N GLN A 150 14.77 2.82 3.57
CA GLN A 150 16.15 2.40 3.72
C GLN A 150 16.41 1.35 2.65
N ALA A 151 17.42 1.58 1.82
CA ALA A 151 17.94 0.55 0.95
C ALA A 151 18.27 -0.68 1.80
N CYS A 152 17.60 -1.79 1.52
CA CYS A 152 17.84 -3.08 2.16
C CYS A 152 18.88 -3.81 1.32
N THR A 153 19.93 -4.35 1.92
CA THR A 153 20.88 -5.20 1.18
C THR A 153 20.24 -6.55 0.86
N PHE A 154 20.79 -7.25 -0.14
CA PHE A 154 20.33 -8.63 -0.43
C PHE A 154 20.55 -9.56 0.76
N ASP A 155 21.56 -9.31 1.59
CA ASP A 155 21.87 -10.10 2.78
C ASP A 155 20.83 -9.88 3.88
N ASP A 156 20.42 -8.63 4.12
CA ASP A 156 19.32 -8.31 5.04
C ASP A 156 18.01 -8.95 4.57
N ALA A 157 17.68 -8.82 3.28
CA ALA A 157 16.49 -9.42 2.69
C ALA A 157 16.52 -10.97 2.78
N LEU A 158 17.69 -11.59 2.63
CA LEU A 158 17.85 -13.03 2.83
C LEU A 158 17.62 -13.41 4.30
N GLY A 159 18.12 -12.61 5.24
CA GLY A 159 17.89 -12.79 6.67
C GLY A 159 16.39 -12.74 7.02
N GLU A 160 15.64 -11.79 6.44
CA GLU A 160 14.19 -11.72 6.59
C GLU A 160 13.49 -12.98 6.06
N VAL A 161 13.87 -13.44 4.85
CA VAL A 161 13.31 -14.68 4.25
C VAL A 161 13.64 -15.90 5.10
N MET A 162 14.84 -15.98 5.67
CA MET A 162 15.22 -17.08 6.56
C MET A 162 14.41 -17.06 7.85
N ALA A 163 14.15 -15.89 8.42
CA ALA A 163 13.31 -15.73 9.61
C ALA A 163 11.84 -16.11 9.35
N GLU A 164 11.35 -15.94 8.12
CA GLU A 164 10.02 -16.42 7.72
C GLU A 164 9.91 -17.96 7.74
N LEU A 165 11.03 -18.69 7.53
CA LEU A 165 11.01 -20.16 7.55
C LEU A 165 10.74 -20.74 8.96
N ASP A 166 11.01 -19.96 10.00
CA ASP A 166 10.72 -20.35 11.40
C ASP A 166 9.24 -20.12 11.77
N GLN A 167 8.46 -19.45 10.89
CA GLN A 167 7.04 -19.22 11.10
C GLN A 167 6.20 -20.31 10.39
N PRO A 168 4.98 -20.60 10.89
CA PRO A 168 4.06 -21.46 10.16
C PRO A 168 3.81 -20.92 8.75
N ALA A 169 3.90 -21.78 7.73
CA ALA A 169 3.81 -21.42 6.31
C ALA A 169 2.56 -20.60 5.93
N ASP A 170 1.53 -20.63 6.78
CA ASP A 170 0.21 -20.00 6.57
C ASP A 170 -0.09 -18.87 7.58
N ALA A 171 0.89 -18.43 8.38
CA ALA A 171 0.67 -17.48 9.47
C ALA A 171 -0.01 -16.18 9.01
N ASP A 172 0.37 -15.65 7.86
CA ASP A 172 -0.11 -14.37 7.32
C ASP A 172 -1.06 -14.53 6.12
N MET A 173 -1.43 -15.77 5.79
CA MET A 173 -2.25 -16.07 4.64
C MET A 173 -3.72 -16.18 5.01
N MET A 174 -4.60 -15.55 4.22
CA MET A 174 -6.05 -15.78 4.30
C MET A 174 -6.50 -16.69 3.15
N PRO A 175 -7.29 -17.74 3.45
CA PRO A 175 -7.66 -18.73 2.44
C PRO A 175 -8.77 -18.22 1.51
N PHE A 176 -8.69 -18.62 0.24
CA PHE A 176 -9.83 -18.59 -0.66
C PHE A 176 -10.83 -19.71 -0.33
N PRO A 177 -12.14 -19.53 -0.61
CA PRO A 177 -13.14 -20.57 -0.37
C PRO A 177 -13.03 -21.76 -1.35
N TRP A 178 -12.31 -21.61 -2.45
CA TRP A 178 -12.12 -22.65 -3.47
C TRP A 178 -10.68 -23.18 -3.42
N PHE A 179 -10.55 -24.49 -3.25
CA PHE A 179 -9.25 -25.16 -3.11
C PHE A 179 -8.32 -24.88 -4.29
N GLU A 180 -8.85 -24.89 -5.52
CA GLU A 180 -8.09 -24.69 -6.74
C GLU A 180 -7.45 -23.28 -6.77
N ILE A 181 -8.26 -22.24 -6.46
CA ILE A 181 -7.74 -20.86 -6.40
C ILE A 181 -6.72 -20.74 -5.26
N GLN A 182 -7.03 -21.31 -4.09
CA GLN A 182 -6.12 -21.34 -2.95
C GLN A 182 -4.78 -21.95 -3.33
N HIS A 183 -4.80 -23.12 -3.98
CA HIS A 183 -3.59 -23.83 -4.38
C HIS A 183 -2.78 -23.06 -5.42
N TRP A 184 -3.42 -22.46 -6.43
CA TRP A 184 -2.74 -21.74 -7.50
C TRP A 184 -2.22 -20.36 -7.11
N THR A 185 -2.86 -19.71 -6.14
CA THR A 185 -2.50 -18.33 -5.73
C THR A 185 -1.71 -18.29 -4.43
N ARG A 186 -1.70 -19.36 -3.66
CA ARG A 186 -1.17 -19.45 -2.30
C ARG A 186 -1.89 -18.52 -1.31
N GLY A 187 -3.19 -18.27 -1.55
CA GLY A 187 -4.05 -17.45 -0.70
C GLY A 187 -3.89 -15.95 -0.86
N LEU A 188 -4.64 -15.21 -0.05
CA LEU A 188 -4.55 -13.76 0.05
C LEU A 188 -3.44 -13.39 1.03
N ARG A 189 -2.42 -12.68 0.56
CA ARG A 189 -1.23 -12.33 1.34
C ARG A 189 -1.07 -10.82 1.49
N PRO A 190 -0.47 -10.36 2.59
CA PRO A 190 -0.17 -8.95 2.82
C PRO A 190 0.59 -8.29 1.65
N GLY A 191 0.35 -7.01 1.42
CA GLY A 191 1.05 -6.21 0.41
C GLY A 191 0.69 -6.55 -1.05
N ARG A 192 -0.34 -7.36 -1.30
CA ARG A 192 -0.72 -7.83 -2.64
C ARG A 192 -2.04 -7.24 -3.11
N LEU A 193 -2.10 -6.97 -4.43
CA LEU A 193 -3.31 -6.54 -5.13
C LEU A 193 -3.88 -7.73 -5.92
N TYR A 194 -5.09 -8.12 -5.58
CA TYR A 194 -5.88 -9.16 -6.23
C TYR A 194 -6.97 -8.52 -7.06
N LEU A 195 -7.08 -8.92 -8.31
CA LEU A 195 -8.12 -8.48 -9.22
C LEU A 195 -9.12 -9.61 -9.44
N LEU A 196 -10.40 -9.33 -9.21
CA LEU A 196 -11.51 -10.18 -9.59
C LEU A 196 -12.30 -9.51 -10.70
N ALA A 197 -12.16 -10.00 -11.93
CA ALA A 197 -12.73 -9.40 -13.11
C ALA A 197 -13.83 -10.29 -13.75
N GLY A 198 -14.79 -9.66 -14.40
CA GLY A 198 -15.86 -10.35 -15.11
C GLY A 198 -16.86 -9.36 -15.70
N GLU A 199 -17.70 -9.83 -16.62
CA GLU A 199 -18.77 -9.02 -17.19
C GLU A 199 -19.88 -8.76 -16.15
N SER A 200 -20.76 -7.78 -16.43
CA SER A 200 -21.93 -7.54 -15.58
C SER A 200 -22.83 -8.79 -15.50
N GLY A 201 -23.29 -9.12 -14.29
CA GLY A 201 -24.15 -10.29 -14.04
C GLY A 201 -23.42 -11.63 -13.90
N HIS A 202 -22.12 -11.73 -14.19
CA HIS A 202 -21.38 -13.00 -14.12
C HIS A 202 -21.01 -13.43 -12.68
N GLY A 203 -21.37 -12.64 -11.64
CA GLY A 203 -21.25 -13.05 -10.24
C GLY A 203 -19.99 -12.52 -9.53
N LYS A 204 -19.36 -11.43 -10.00
CA LYS A 204 -18.19 -10.82 -9.32
C LYS A 204 -18.45 -10.53 -7.85
N THR A 205 -19.51 -9.79 -7.54
CA THR A 205 -19.88 -9.44 -6.15
C THR A 205 -20.20 -10.67 -5.33
N ALA A 206 -20.90 -11.68 -5.90
CA ALA A 206 -21.16 -12.96 -5.23
C ALA A 206 -19.87 -13.72 -4.90
N ALA A 207 -18.91 -13.74 -5.83
CA ALA A 207 -17.59 -14.34 -5.59
C ALA A 207 -16.80 -13.58 -4.53
N ALA A 208 -16.81 -12.24 -4.57
CA ALA A 208 -16.18 -11.42 -3.53
C ALA A 208 -16.82 -11.66 -2.16
N LEU A 209 -18.14 -11.76 -2.08
CA LEU A 209 -18.84 -12.07 -0.83
C LEU A 209 -18.53 -13.48 -0.32
N SER A 210 -18.38 -14.47 -1.21
CA SER A 210 -17.94 -15.82 -0.82
C SER A 210 -16.54 -15.81 -0.22
N ILE A 211 -15.62 -14.98 -0.78
CA ILE A 211 -14.28 -14.77 -0.21
C ILE A 211 -14.39 -14.08 1.15
N CYS A 212 -15.21 -13.02 1.25
CA CYS A 212 -15.44 -12.31 2.50
C CYS A 212 -15.98 -13.23 3.59
N ASP A 213 -16.98 -14.03 3.28
CA ASP A 213 -17.61 -14.98 4.22
C ASP A 213 -16.59 -15.98 4.78
N ASN A 214 -15.74 -16.53 3.91
CA ASN A 214 -14.67 -17.44 4.31
C ASN A 214 -13.66 -16.78 5.26
N ILE A 215 -13.31 -15.52 5.01
CA ILE A 215 -12.38 -14.74 5.83
C ILE A 215 -13.00 -14.36 7.18
N LEU A 216 -14.28 -14.00 7.18
CA LEU A 216 -15.04 -13.76 8.42
C LEU A 216 -15.15 -15.02 9.27
N ALA A 217 -15.39 -16.18 8.65
CA ALA A 217 -15.39 -17.48 9.32
C ALA A 217 -14.04 -17.82 9.96
N ALA A 218 -12.93 -17.38 9.35
CA ALA A 218 -11.58 -17.49 9.91
C ALA A 218 -11.29 -16.45 11.02
N GLY A 219 -12.28 -15.66 11.45
CA GLY A 219 -12.14 -14.66 12.52
C GLY A 219 -11.36 -13.40 12.14
N ARG A 220 -11.20 -13.14 10.83
CA ARG A 220 -10.51 -11.95 10.30
C ARG A 220 -11.52 -10.84 10.02
N SER A 221 -11.04 -9.60 9.94
CA SER A 221 -11.84 -8.39 9.72
C SER A 221 -11.74 -7.88 8.29
N ILE A 222 -12.80 -7.25 7.79
CA ILE A 222 -12.90 -6.77 6.42
C ILE A 222 -13.35 -5.31 6.41
N LEU A 223 -12.71 -4.51 5.55
CA LEU A 223 -13.22 -3.21 5.14
C LEU A 223 -13.71 -3.33 3.68
N TYR A 224 -15.02 -3.26 3.48
CA TYR A 224 -15.65 -3.35 2.16
C TYR A 224 -16.02 -1.95 1.67
N ILE A 225 -15.37 -1.50 0.61
CA ILE A 225 -15.70 -0.26 -0.09
C ILE A 225 -16.74 -0.59 -1.16
N ASN A 226 -17.97 -0.22 -0.85
CA ASN A 226 -19.14 -0.51 -1.69
C ASN A 226 -19.55 0.75 -2.44
N LEU A 227 -19.43 0.72 -3.76
CA LEU A 227 -19.72 1.84 -4.65
C LEU A 227 -20.91 1.57 -5.60
N GLU A 228 -21.25 0.29 -5.81
CA GLU A 228 -22.21 -0.11 -6.84
C GLU A 228 -23.64 -0.27 -6.31
N MET A 229 -23.83 -0.77 -5.09
CA MET A 229 -25.14 -1.18 -4.60
C MET A 229 -25.47 -0.62 -3.20
N GLU A 230 -26.74 -0.73 -2.79
CA GLU A 230 -27.12 -0.36 -1.44
C GLU A 230 -26.52 -1.32 -0.38
N ARG A 231 -26.11 -0.77 0.77
CA ARG A 231 -25.57 -1.58 1.89
C ARG A 231 -26.50 -2.71 2.31
N ARG A 232 -27.82 -2.47 2.27
CA ARG A 232 -28.82 -3.48 2.60
C ARG A 232 -28.79 -4.65 1.62
N GLU A 233 -28.69 -4.37 0.33
CA GLU A 233 -28.62 -5.41 -0.70
C GLU A 233 -27.37 -6.27 -0.54
N LEU A 234 -26.20 -5.64 -0.26
CA LEU A 234 -24.97 -6.37 -0.02
C LEU A 234 -25.09 -7.34 1.16
N VAL A 235 -25.72 -6.92 2.27
CA VAL A 235 -25.94 -7.76 3.45
C VAL A 235 -26.94 -8.88 3.15
N LEU A 236 -27.99 -8.63 2.37
CA LEU A 236 -28.93 -9.67 1.95
C LEU A 236 -28.24 -10.73 1.08
N ARG A 237 -27.39 -10.33 0.15
CA ARG A 237 -26.58 -11.28 -0.66
C ARG A 237 -25.62 -12.11 0.20
N LEU A 238 -25.00 -11.50 1.19
CA LEU A 238 -24.18 -12.24 2.15
C LEU A 238 -25.03 -13.25 2.95
N ALA A 239 -26.25 -12.88 3.34
CA ALA A 239 -27.14 -13.78 4.05
C ALA A 239 -27.64 -14.96 3.18
N GLN A 240 -27.78 -14.76 1.85
CA GLN A 240 -28.12 -15.82 0.91
C GLN A 240 -27.08 -16.94 0.89
N LEU A 241 -25.79 -16.63 1.12
CA LEU A 241 -24.74 -17.66 1.29
C LEU A 241 -25.04 -18.59 2.48
N HIS A 242 -25.79 -18.11 3.47
CA HIS A 242 -26.22 -18.88 4.66
C HIS A 242 -27.63 -19.45 4.52
N GLY A 243 -28.20 -19.45 3.31
CA GLY A 243 -29.52 -20.01 3.02
C GLY A 243 -30.71 -19.07 3.33
N TYR A 244 -30.45 -17.76 3.41
CA TYR A 244 -31.52 -16.79 3.52
C TYR A 244 -32.26 -16.63 2.19
N ASP A 245 -33.58 -16.76 2.24
CA ASP A 245 -34.44 -16.58 1.09
C ASP A 245 -34.80 -15.09 0.95
N ALA A 246 -34.27 -14.43 -0.07
CA ALA A 246 -34.51 -13.01 -0.31
C ALA A 246 -35.96 -12.72 -0.66
N ASP A 247 -36.65 -13.65 -1.32
CA ASP A 247 -38.07 -13.47 -1.71
C ASP A 247 -38.95 -13.47 -0.46
N LYS A 248 -38.69 -14.33 0.51
CA LYS A 248 -39.36 -14.31 1.83
C LYS A 248 -39.06 -13.03 2.63
N HIS A 249 -37.91 -12.40 2.41
CA HIS A 249 -37.62 -11.11 3.04
C HIS A 249 -38.61 -10.02 2.61
N TYR A 250 -38.91 -9.94 1.32
CA TYR A 250 -39.85 -8.96 0.79
C TYR A 250 -41.32 -9.31 1.16
N ALA A 251 -41.60 -10.58 1.39
CA ALA A 251 -42.90 -11.06 1.90
C ALA A 251 -43.08 -10.83 3.43
N ARG A 252 -42.07 -10.26 4.13
CA ARG A 252 -42.06 -9.96 5.57
C ARG A 252 -42.35 -11.15 6.50
N HIS A 253 -42.01 -12.37 6.11
CA HIS A 253 -42.12 -13.53 6.98
C HIS A 253 -41.13 -13.43 8.16
N ARG A 254 -41.67 -13.36 9.38
CA ARG A 254 -40.91 -13.32 10.64
C ARG A 254 -40.89 -14.70 11.27
N ASP A 255 -40.01 -15.56 10.83
CA ASP A 255 -39.64 -16.73 11.59
C ASP A 255 -38.26 -16.44 12.21
N LEU A 256 -38.25 -16.17 13.55
CA LEU A 256 -37.06 -15.64 14.22
C LEU A 256 -36.07 -16.75 14.58
N ASP A 257 -36.54 -17.95 14.92
CA ASP A 257 -35.69 -18.99 15.53
C ASP A 257 -34.80 -19.74 14.53
N THR A 258 -35.17 -19.78 13.27
CA THR A 258 -34.44 -20.46 12.20
C THR A 258 -33.89 -19.51 11.14
N ASN A 259 -34.10 -18.20 11.29
CA ASN A 259 -33.75 -17.21 10.26
C ASN A 259 -32.24 -17.10 10.06
N PRO A 260 -31.70 -17.36 8.84
CA PRO A 260 -30.27 -17.27 8.53
C PRO A 260 -29.66 -15.91 8.80
N LEU A 261 -30.44 -14.82 8.80
CA LEU A 261 -29.98 -13.48 9.22
C LEU A 261 -29.52 -13.46 10.68
N PHE A 262 -30.21 -14.16 11.58
CA PHE A 262 -29.78 -14.28 12.97
C PHE A 262 -28.49 -15.11 13.10
N LYS A 263 -28.38 -16.20 12.31
CA LYS A 263 -27.16 -17.00 12.27
C LYS A 263 -25.97 -16.16 11.77
N LEU A 264 -26.15 -15.42 10.67
CA LEU A 264 -25.14 -14.48 10.17
C LEU A 264 -24.81 -13.41 11.21
N GLY A 265 -25.83 -12.80 11.85
CA GLY A 265 -25.63 -11.81 12.90
C GLY A 265 -24.85 -12.36 14.10
N ASN A 266 -25.09 -13.60 14.48
CA ASN A 266 -24.36 -14.28 15.55
C ASN A 266 -22.91 -14.61 15.12
N THR A 267 -22.69 -15.05 13.89
CA THR A 267 -21.34 -15.26 13.32
C THR A 267 -20.55 -13.95 13.30
N LEU A 268 -21.15 -12.85 12.83
CA LEU A 268 -20.50 -11.53 12.81
C LEU A 268 -20.22 -10.99 14.22
N LYS A 269 -21.10 -11.29 15.21
CA LYS A 269 -20.88 -10.91 16.63
C LYS A 269 -19.84 -11.79 17.30
N ALA A 270 -19.82 -13.10 16.99
CA ALA A 270 -18.85 -14.05 17.53
C ALA A 270 -17.45 -13.84 16.93
N ALA A 271 -17.36 -13.34 15.71
CA ALA A 271 -16.10 -12.85 15.17
C ALA A 271 -15.59 -11.73 16.07
N ARG A 272 -14.51 -11.98 16.80
CA ARG A 272 -13.91 -11.00 17.74
C ARG A 272 -13.47 -9.71 17.04
N ARG A 273 -13.44 -9.67 15.71
CA ARG A 273 -13.06 -8.54 14.87
C ARG A 273 -14.27 -8.03 14.11
N ARG A 274 -14.43 -6.72 14.11
CA ARG A 274 -15.53 -6.03 13.41
C ARG A 274 -15.20 -5.87 11.94
N SER A 275 -16.24 -5.94 11.08
CA SER A 275 -16.14 -5.62 9.65
C SER A 275 -17.01 -4.44 9.30
N TRP A 276 -16.63 -3.70 8.27
CA TRP A 276 -17.24 -2.42 7.95
C TRP A 276 -17.55 -2.33 6.46
N ILE A 277 -18.69 -1.71 6.15
CA ILE A 277 -19.07 -1.33 4.81
C ILE A 277 -19.02 0.20 4.74
N LYS A 278 -18.26 0.73 3.79
CA LYS A 278 -18.11 2.17 3.58
C LYS A 278 -18.35 2.52 2.11
N HIS A 279 -18.80 3.75 1.89
CA HIS A 279 -18.81 4.38 0.59
C HIS A 279 -17.69 5.41 0.57
N VAL A 280 -16.77 5.30 -0.38
CA VAL A 280 -15.57 6.14 -0.50
C VAL A 280 -15.26 6.31 -1.97
N GLU A 281 -15.24 7.52 -2.44
CA GLU A 281 -15.13 7.84 -3.86
C GLU A 281 -13.68 7.85 -4.36
N ARG A 282 -12.70 8.09 -3.46
CA ARG A 282 -11.28 8.26 -3.83
C ARG A 282 -10.37 7.35 -3.01
N VAL A 283 -9.34 6.81 -3.67
CA VAL A 283 -8.31 5.99 -3.01
C VAL A 283 -7.60 6.78 -1.90
N ALA A 284 -7.42 8.10 -2.06
CA ALA A 284 -6.78 8.97 -1.06
C ALA A 284 -7.49 9.00 0.31
N GLN A 285 -8.78 8.65 0.38
CA GLN A 285 -9.54 8.59 1.63
C GLN A 285 -9.35 7.25 2.38
N MET A 286 -8.89 6.20 1.70
CA MET A 286 -8.75 4.85 2.28
C MET A 286 -7.68 4.75 3.37
N PRO A 287 -6.53 5.44 3.32
CA PRO A 287 -5.54 5.44 4.38
C PRO A 287 -6.09 5.75 5.78
N ALA A 288 -6.95 6.75 5.90
CA ALA A 288 -7.57 7.12 7.18
C ALA A 288 -8.47 5.99 7.73
N LEU A 289 -9.24 5.34 6.84
CA LEU A 289 -10.10 4.22 7.21
C LEU A 289 -9.29 2.97 7.60
N ILE A 290 -8.21 2.65 6.86
CA ILE A 290 -7.33 1.53 7.17
C ILE A 290 -6.70 1.72 8.56
N ARG A 291 -6.19 2.90 8.87
CA ARG A 291 -5.62 3.20 10.20
C ARG A 291 -6.66 3.11 11.30
N ARG A 292 -7.88 3.61 11.05
CA ARG A 292 -8.98 3.60 12.03
C ARG A 292 -9.50 2.20 12.31
N TYR A 293 -9.71 1.40 11.27
CA TYR A 293 -10.39 0.11 11.38
C TYR A 293 -9.42 -1.07 11.44
N ARG A 294 -8.20 -0.92 10.97
CA ARG A 294 -7.15 -1.96 10.89
C ARG A 294 -7.70 -3.29 10.35
N PRO A 295 -8.28 -3.28 9.14
CA PRO A 295 -8.83 -4.50 8.55
C PRO A 295 -7.73 -5.49 8.18
N ASP A 296 -8.07 -6.78 8.09
CA ASP A 296 -7.19 -7.81 7.57
C ASP A 296 -7.31 -7.92 6.03
N LEU A 297 -8.45 -7.48 5.45
CA LEU A 297 -8.70 -7.42 4.00
C LEU A 297 -9.41 -6.11 3.64
N LEU A 298 -8.96 -5.46 2.56
CA LEU A 298 -9.67 -4.37 1.89
C LEU A 298 -10.31 -4.90 0.62
N VAL A 299 -11.63 -4.69 0.46
CA VAL A 299 -12.39 -5.04 -0.75
C VAL A 299 -12.91 -3.77 -1.40
N ILE A 300 -12.83 -3.68 -2.73
CA ILE A 300 -13.31 -2.53 -3.52
C ILE A 300 -14.25 -3.04 -4.60
N ASP A 301 -15.52 -2.67 -4.53
CA ASP A 301 -16.57 -3.07 -5.48
C ASP A 301 -17.25 -1.82 -6.08
N HIS A 302 -16.86 -1.39 -7.31
CA HIS A 302 -15.72 -1.81 -8.14
C HIS A 302 -14.85 -0.61 -8.56
N ILE A 303 -13.62 -0.85 -9.03
CA ILE A 303 -12.61 0.18 -9.34
C ILE A 303 -13.08 1.23 -10.34
N GLY A 304 -13.94 0.87 -11.28
CA GLY A 304 -14.43 1.78 -12.32
C GLY A 304 -15.31 2.92 -11.79
N LEU A 305 -15.79 2.82 -10.53
CA LEU A 305 -16.60 3.84 -9.86
C LEU A 305 -15.76 4.76 -8.96
N LEU A 306 -14.46 4.46 -8.76
CA LEU A 306 -13.57 5.34 -8.02
C LEU A 306 -13.18 6.56 -8.87
N GLU A 307 -13.27 7.72 -8.24
CA GLU A 307 -12.77 8.96 -8.82
C GLU A 307 -11.25 9.00 -8.83
N ALA A 308 -10.67 9.46 -9.91
CA ALA A 308 -9.26 9.77 -10.05
C ALA A 308 -9.05 10.85 -11.09
N GLU A 309 -7.91 11.51 -11.06
CA GLU A 309 -7.45 12.36 -12.13
C GLU A 309 -7.24 11.52 -13.40
N GLY A 310 -7.60 12.08 -14.56
CA GLY A 310 -7.44 11.44 -15.87
C GLY A 310 -8.48 11.92 -16.87
N ARG A 311 -8.05 12.07 -18.12
CA ARG A 311 -8.87 12.56 -19.24
C ARG A 311 -9.81 11.50 -19.79
N SER A 312 -9.53 10.23 -19.50
CA SER A 312 -10.31 9.09 -19.99
C SER A 312 -10.63 8.11 -18.86
N PRO A 313 -11.69 7.29 -18.98
CA PRO A 313 -11.96 6.20 -18.02
C PRO A 313 -10.75 5.25 -17.86
N TYR A 314 -10.03 4.99 -18.93
CA TYR A 314 -8.81 4.18 -18.95
C TYR A 314 -7.72 4.78 -18.02
N GLU A 315 -7.44 6.09 -18.17
CA GLU A 315 -6.45 6.77 -17.32
C GLU A 315 -6.86 6.77 -15.85
N ARG A 316 -8.15 7.03 -15.55
CA ARG A 316 -8.66 6.99 -14.17
C ARG A 316 -8.49 5.62 -13.52
N VAL A 317 -8.85 4.54 -14.22
CA VAL A 317 -8.67 3.17 -13.72
C VAL A 317 -7.20 2.83 -13.54
N SER A 318 -6.32 3.27 -14.46
CA SER A 318 -4.87 3.07 -14.35
C SER A 318 -4.28 3.78 -13.13
N ASN A 319 -4.68 5.03 -12.88
CA ASN A 319 -4.22 5.79 -11.71
C ASN A 319 -4.71 5.18 -10.41
N ASN A 320 -5.99 4.78 -10.34
CA ASN A 320 -6.54 4.07 -9.19
C ASN A 320 -5.83 2.74 -8.94
N SER A 321 -5.55 1.96 -10.01
CA SER A 321 -4.86 0.67 -9.92
C SER A 321 -3.47 0.83 -9.28
N ARG A 322 -2.69 1.80 -9.77
CA ARG A 322 -1.37 2.10 -9.22
C ARG A 322 -1.46 2.54 -7.75
N ALA A 323 -2.41 3.44 -7.42
CA ALA A 323 -2.62 3.90 -6.06
C ALA A 323 -3.00 2.76 -5.11
N LEU A 324 -3.89 1.85 -5.54
CA LEU A 324 -4.27 0.66 -4.77
C LEU A 324 -3.11 -0.31 -4.57
N LYS A 325 -2.25 -0.50 -5.59
CA LYS A 325 -1.05 -1.33 -5.44
C LYS A 325 -0.07 -0.74 -4.43
N MET A 326 0.15 0.59 -4.47
CA MET A 326 0.98 1.28 -3.48
C MET A 326 0.37 1.18 -2.08
N LEU A 327 -0.94 1.37 -1.94
CA LEU A 327 -1.66 1.24 -0.68
C LEU A 327 -1.53 -0.17 -0.09
N ALA A 328 -1.68 -1.22 -0.91
CA ALA A 328 -1.49 -2.61 -0.48
C ALA A 328 -0.09 -2.82 0.12
N LYS A 329 0.96 -2.40 -0.61
CA LYS A 329 2.35 -2.48 -0.15
C LYS A 329 2.58 -1.68 1.14
N ARG A 330 2.13 -0.43 1.15
CA ARG A 330 2.34 0.51 2.26
C ARG A 330 1.77 -0.01 3.58
N TYR A 331 0.55 -0.54 3.55
CA TYR A 331 -0.14 -1.01 4.75
C TYR A 331 0.04 -2.51 5.00
N GLN A 332 0.85 -3.20 4.19
CA GLN A 332 0.98 -4.66 4.24
C GLN A 332 -0.40 -5.33 4.33
N LEU A 333 -1.33 -4.86 3.49
CA LEU A 333 -2.72 -5.24 3.49
C LEU A 333 -3.07 -5.90 2.14
N PRO A 334 -3.67 -7.09 2.11
CA PRO A 334 -4.22 -7.63 0.88
C PRO A 334 -5.42 -6.78 0.43
N VAL A 335 -5.43 -6.44 -0.84
CA VAL A 335 -6.49 -5.66 -1.49
C VAL A 335 -7.14 -6.51 -2.56
N LEU A 336 -8.44 -6.79 -2.42
CA LEU A 336 -9.27 -7.45 -3.42
C LEU A 336 -10.07 -6.38 -4.16
N CYS A 337 -9.76 -6.19 -5.43
CA CYS A 337 -10.39 -5.17 -6.27
C CYS A 337 -11.25 -5.84 -7.35
N LEU A 338 -12.50 -5.44 -7.46
CA LEU A 338 -13.39 -5.90 -8.50
C LEU A 338 -13.27 -4.99 -9.73
N CYS A 339 -13.31 -5.61 -10.92
CA CYS A 339 -13.26 -4.90 -12.20
C CYS A 339 -14.32 -5.43 -13.14
N GLN A 340 -15.10 -4.52 -13.71
CA GLN A 340 -16.07 -4.87 -14.74
C GLN A 340 -15.40 -4.92 -16.10
N LEU A 341 -15.63 -6.00 -16.84
CA LEU A 341 -15.19 -6.16 -18.22
C LEU A 341 -16.28 -5.67 -19.18
N SER A 342 -15.83 -5.15 -20.33
CA SER A 342 -16.71 -4.93 -21.47
C SER A 342 -17.29 -6.25 -21.96
N ARG A 343 -18.51 -6.22 -22.51
CA ARG A 343 -19.17 -7.43 -23.04
C ARG A 343 -18.34 -8.08 -24.14
N ASN A 344 -18.18 -9.38 -24.05
CA ASN A 344 -17.52 -10.17 -25.09
C ASN A 344 -18.54 -10.53 -26.19
N THR A 345 -18.32 -10.03 -27.40
CA THR A 345 -19.14 -10.36 -28.56
C THR A 345 -18.77 -11.69 -29.21
N THR A 346 -17.59 -12.23 -28.92
CA THR A 346 -17.07 -13.48 -29.52
C THR A 346 -17.39 -14.75 -28.72
N GLY A 347 -17.98 -14.62 -27.52
CA GLY A 347 -18.30 -15.76 -26.65
C GLY A 347 -17.06 -16.41 -26.01
N GLY A 348 -17.26 -17.25 -25.01
CA GLY A 348 -16.21 -18.01 -24.31
C GLY A 348 -15.62 -17.29 -23.11
N PRO A 349 -14.91 -18.05 -22.21
CA PRO A 349 -14.33 -17.50 -21.01
C PRO A 349 -13.14 -16.58 -21.34
N PRO A 350 -12.92 -15.50 -20.56
CA PRO A 350 -11.73 -14.71 -20.67
C PRO A 350 -10.53 -15.54 -20.16
N VAL A 351 -9.61 -15.90 -21.05
CA VAL A 351 -8.45 -16.72 -20.72
C VAL A 351 -7.16 -15.92 -20.67
N THR A 352 -7.18 -14.66 -21.16
CA THR A 352 -5.99 -13.84 -21.28
C THR A 352 -6.19 -12.44 -20.67
N LEU A 353 -5.09 -11.82 -20.25
CA LEU A 353 -5.05 -10.46 -19.74
C LEU A 353 -5.46 -9.40 -20.76
N ASP A 354 -5.46 -9.75 -22.06
CA ASP A 354 -5.91 -8.85 -23.13
C ASP A 354 -7.34 -8.35 -22.93
N ARG A 355 -8.17 -9.15 -22.24
CA ARG A 355 -9.54 -8.76 -21.88
C ARG A 355 -9.62 -7.58 -20.89
N LEU A 356 -8.50 -7.23 -20.28
CA LEU A 356 -8.37 -6.06 -19.38
C LEU A 356 -7.84 -4.82 -20.12
N ARG A 357 -7.54 -4.88 -21.41
CA ARG A 357 -6.95 -3.74 -22.16
C ARG A 357 -7.78 -2.46 -22.05
N ASP A 358 -9.09 -2.59 -22.08
CA ASP A 358 -10.01 -1.45 -21.93
C ASP A 358 -10.14 -0.97 -20.45
N SER A 359 -9.62 -1.75 -19.53
CA SER A 359 -9.68 -1.50 -18.07
C SER A 359 -8.37 -0.96 -17.51
N GLY A 360 -7.49 -0.39 -18.35
CA GLY A 360 -6.25 0.20 -17.91
C GLY A 360 -5.14 -0.80 -17.55
N ARG A 361 -4.18 -0.31 -16.78
CA ARG A 361 -3.01 -1.10 -16.34
C ARG A 361 -3.30 -2.06 -15.18
N ILE A 362 -4.54 -2.20 -14.77
CA ILE A 362 -4.88 -2.97 -13.56
C ILE A 362 -4.40 -4.43 -13.61
N GLY A 363 -4.40 -5.03 -14.80
CA GLY A 363 -3.84 -6.37 -14.99
C GLY A 363 -2.32 -6.43 -14.79
N GLU A 364 -1.60 -5.36 -15.13
CA GLU A 364 -0.14 -5.25 -14.95
C GLU A 364 0.20 -5.04 -13.47
N ASP A 365 -0.49 -4.13 -12.79
CA ASP A 365 -0.27 -3.75 -11.40
C ASP A 365 -0.66 -4.87 -10.42
N SER A 366 -1.67 -5.69 -10.76
CA SER A 366 -2.15 -6.77 -9.92
C SER A 366 -1.15 -7.91 -9.80
N ASP A 367 -1.04 -8.50 -8.60
CA ASP A 367 -0.22 -9.69 -8.37
C ASP A 367 -0.94 -10.97 -8.79
N VAL A 368 -2.26 -10.98 -8.62
CA VAL A 368 -3.15 -12.08 -9.02
C VAL A 368 -4.33 -11.51 -9.81
N VAL A 369 -4.67 -12.15 -10.91
CA VAL A 369 -5.85 -11.82 -11.72
C VAL A 369 -6.74 -13.05 -11.82
N LEU A 370 -7.96 -12.90 -11.33
CA LEU A 370 -9.03 -13.90 -11.36
C LEU A 370 -10.13 -13.42 -12.30
N PHE A 371 -10.59 -14.29 -13.17
CA PHE A 371 -11.82 -14.06 -13.94
C PHE A 371 -12.92 -14.98 -13.44
N VAL A 372 -14.11 -14.42 -13.30
CA VAL A 372 -15.38 -15.16 -13.16
C VAL A 372 -16.20 -14.98 -14.43
N TRP A 373 -16.57 -16.10 -15.02
CA TRP A 373 -17.34 -16.12 -16.26
C TRP A 373 -18.41 -17.18 -16.18
N ARG A 374 -19.63 -16.85 -16.68
CA ARG A 374 -20.75 -17.79 -16.80
C ARG A 374 -21.13 -17.95 -18.26
N GLU A 375 -21.51 -19.16 -18.61
CA GLU A 375 -22.00 -19.48 -19.94
C GLU A 375 -23.28 -18.71 -20.26
N ARG A 376 -23.53 -18.51 -21.56
CA ARG A 376 -24.81 -18.00 -22.08
C ARG A 376 -25.42 -19.04 -22.98
N ASN A 377 -26.76 -19.19 -22.87
CA ASN A 377 -27.50 -20.00 -23.81
C ASN A 377 -27.68 -19.24 -25.14
N ASP A 378 -28.31 -19.91 -26.11
CA ASP A 378 -28.59 -19.36 -27.44
C ASP A 378 -29.49 -18.09 -27.42
N LYS A 379 -30.21 -17.86 -26.33
CA LYS A 379 -31.01 -16.65 -26.10
C LYS A 379 -30.23 -15.53 -25.42
N GLY A 380 -28.94 -15.76 -25.11
CA GLY A 380 -28.07 -14.80 -24.41
C GLY A 380 -28.28 -14.73 -22.89
N GLU A 381 -29.05 -15.64 -22.29
CA GLU A 381 -29.32 -15.71 -20.86
C GLU A 381 -28.13 -16.40 -20.14
N LEU A 382 -27.79 -15.93 -18.96
CA LEU A 382 -26.69 -16.51 -18.16
C LEU A 382 -27.11 -17.87 -17.57
N MET A 383 -26.31 -18.89 -17.89
CA MET A 383 -26.49 -20.23 -17.37
C MET A 383 -25.92 -20.36 -15.95
N PRO A 384 -26.37 -21.34 -15.16
CA PRO A 384 -25.74 -21.67 -13.87
C PRO A 384 -24.27 -22.09 -14.03
N THR A 385 -23.89 -22.69 -15.13
CA THR A 385 -22.54 -23.17 -15.41
C THR A 385 -21.59 -22.04 -15.77
N GLY A 386 -20.34 -22.18 -15.35
CA GLY A 386 -19.30 -21.18 -15.62
C GLY A 386 -17.91 -21.66 -15.24
N ARG A 387 -16.95 -20.74 -15.30
CA ARG A 387 -15.54 -21.02 -15.07
C ARG A 387 -14.89 -19.90 -14.28
N PHE A 388 -14.07 -20.28 -13.30
CA PHE A 388 -13.04 -19.42 -12.73
C PHE A 388 -11.73 -19.62 -13.49
N VAL A 389 -11.02 -18.52 -13.76
CA VAL A 389 -9.71 -18.55 -14.42
C VAL A 389 -8.73 -17.72 -13.60
N VAL A 390 -7.63 -18.32 -13.15
CA VAL A 390 -6.47 -17.63 -12.62
C VAL A 390 -5.56 -17.30 -13.80
N ALA A 391 -5.72 -16.11 -14.38
CA ALA A 391 -4.96 -15.70 -15.57
C ALA A 391 -3.57 -15.15 -15.24
N LYS A 392 -3.35 -14.72 -13.99
CA LYS A 392 -2.05 -14.27 -13.50
C LYS A 392 -1.91 -14.65 -12.04
N SER A 393 -0.73 -15.17 -11.68
CA SER A 393 -0.31 -15.36 -10.29
C SER A 393 1.20 -15.19 -10.21
N ARG A 394 1.67 -14.10 -9.53
CA ARG A 394 3.11 -13.83 -9.39
C ARG A 394 3.82 -14.81 -8.46
N MET A 395 3.09 -15.45 -7.56
CA MET A 395 3.64 -16.34 -6.53
C MET A 395 3.23 -17.79 -6.70
N GLY A 396 2.46 -18.10 -7.72
CA GLY A 396 1.89 -19.42 -7.90
C GLY A 396 1.70 -19.81 -9.36
N ARG A 397 0.60 -20.50 -9.65
CA ARG A 397 0.30 -21.03 -10.97
C ARG A 397 -0.93 -20.38 -11.56
N GLN A 398 -1.04 -20.45 -12.87
CA GLN A 398 -2.28 -20.19 -13.59
C GLN A 398 -3.11 -21.48 -13.64
N GLY A 399 -4.42 -21.34 -13.80
CA GLY A 399 -5.31 -22.48 -13.90
C GLY A 399 -6.75 -22.05 -14.12
N ALA A 400 -7.62 -23.02 -14.36
CA ALA A 400 -9.04 -22.81 -14.51
C ALA A 400 -9.81 -24.01 -14.00
N PHE A 401 -11.00 -23.78 -13.41
CA PHE A 401 -11.94 -24.83 -13.06
C PHE A 401 -13.38 -24.41 -13.33
N ASP A 402 -14.22 -25.40 -13.61
CA ASP A 402 -15.62 -25.19 -13.88
C ASP A 402 -16.44 -25.20 -12.57
N PHE A 403 -17.47 -24.39 -12.52
CA PHE A 403 -18.38 -24.31 -11.39
C PHE A 403 -19.85 -24.35 -11.83
N GLU A 404 -20.70 -24.61 -10.85
CA GLU A 404 -22.13 -24.35 -10.93
C GLU A 404 -22.49 -23.24 -9.92
N PHE A 405 -23.22 -22.24 -10.39
CA PHE A 405 -23.66 -21.07 -9.60
C PHE A 405 -25.14 -21.18 -9.27
N SER A 406 -25.48 -21.08 -7.98
CA SER A 406 -26.86 -20.97 -7.52
C SER A 406 -27.21 -19.50 -7.29
N GLY A 407 -28.18 -18.98 -8.05
CA GLY A 407 -28.68 -17.62 -7.87
C GLY A 407 -29.39 -17.43 -6.52
N GLU A 408 -30.08 -18.45 -6.01
CA GLU A 408 -30.78 -18.41 -4.73
C GLU A 408 -29.82 -18.28 -3.54
N THR A 409 -28.76 -19.08 -3.54
CA THR A 409 -27.78 -19.12 -2.44
C THR A 409 -26.54 -18.31 -2.71
N GLN A 410 -26.38 -17.70 -3.89
CA GLN A 410 -25.19 -16.97 -4.33
C GLN A 410 -23.88 -17.79 -4.24
N LYS A 411 -23.97 -19.13 -4.22
CA LYS A 411 -22.84 -20.04 -4.07
C LYS A 411 -22.29 -20.51 -5.40
N PHE A 412 -20.97 -20.67 -5.43
CA PHE A 412 -20.23 -21.33 -6.51
C PHE A 412 -19.75 -22.70 -6.05
N VAL A 413 -20.21 -23.74 -6.70
CA VAL A 413 -19.84 -25.14 -6.40
C VAL A 413 -18.91 -25.64 -7.51
N PRO A 414 -17.65 -25.99 -7.21
CA PRO A 414 -16.75 -26.59 -8.21
C PRO A 414 -17.32 -27.85 -8.85
N ARG A 415 -17.17 -27.98 -10.17
CA ARG A 415 -17.59 -29.17 -10.93
C ARG A 415 -16.38 -30.08 -11.12
N GLY A 416 -16.52 -31.35 -10.75
CA GLY A 416 -15.46 -32.33 -10.95
C GLY A 416 -14.39 -32.38 -9.85
N ALA A 417 -14.57 -31.71 -8.73
CA ALA A 417 -13.77 -31.99 -7.54
C ALA A 417 -14.15 -33.37 -7.00
N ARG A 418 -13.31 -34.37 -7.28
CA ARG A 418 -13.31 -35.68 -6.63
C ARG A 418 -12.28 -35.70 -5.51
#